data_c392e62f63bcfa877b1f1abd21a6627e
#
_entry.id   c392e62f63bcfa877b1f1abd21a6627e
#
_cell.length_a   1.000
_cell.length_b   1.000
_cell.length_c   1.000
_cell.angle_alpha   90.00
_cell.angle_beta   90.00
_cell.angle_gamma   90.00
#
_symmetry.space_group_name_H-M   'P 1'
#
loop_
_entity.id
_entity.type
_entity.pdbx_description
1 polymer ?
#
loop_
_entity_poly.entity_id
_entity_poly.type
_entity_poly.pdbx_seq_one_letter_code
_entity_poly.pdbx_strand_id
1 'polypeptide(L)'
;MNEFTAQDLEQLAARGISVEKAEAQLECFRNGFPELDIVAPASTKKGILAPKRAEQEAYIAAWQEYLKEGHKILKFVPASGAASRMFKNLFQYLEDGIETPFIQEFLANKDKFAFGPQLAGKEGQDAVRYLLQDMQYGDLPKGLLLFHKYRDGARTPALEHLVEGAQYCKGEGEKPTVYLHFTVSHDHLPLFRQHIAENLAKFEEKYGVKYDVTFSEQLPSTDTIAANPDGTPFRTKDGKLLFRPGGHGALIENLNQQDADIVFIKNIDNVVPDRLKKDTIRYKQILAGVLVTEQKRVFEALKDPNLSDEERAKLNRPIRVCGVVKNTGEPGGGPF
;
A
#
# COMPACT_ATOMS: atom_id res chain seq x y z
N MET A 1 -36.46 6.81 12.98
CA MET A 1 -36.06 7.99 13.79
C MET A 1 -34.66 8.36 13.37
N ASN A 2 -34.41 9.62 13.06
CA ASN A 2 -33.06 10.07 12.69
C ASN A 2 -32.14 9.86 13.90
N GLU A 3 -31.17 8.97 13.81
CA GLU A 3 -30.21 8.69 14.89
C GLU A 3 -29.19 9.82 15.08
N PHE A 4 -29.16 10.77 14.14
CA PHE A 4 -28.24 11.89 14.11
C PHE A 4 -28.88 13.20 14.53
N THR A 5 -28.20 13.93 15.41
CA THR A 5 -28.54 15.29 15.80
C THR A 5 -28.13 16.30 14.73
N ALA A 6 -28.57 17.56 14.84
CA ALA A 6 -28.15 18.63 13.94
C ALA A 6 -26.62 18.80 13.93
N GLN A 7 -25.96 18.69 15.09
CA GLN A 7 -24.50 18.74 15.23
C GLN A 7 -23.80 17.56 14.50
N ASP A 8 -24.41 16.38 14.54
CA ASP A 8 -23.88 15.21 13.82
C ASP A 8 -23.94 15.42 12.31
N LEU A 9 -25.04 15.98 11.81
CA LEU A 9 -25.20 16.28 10.38
C LEU A 9 -24.14 17.27 9.89
N GLU A 10 -23.85 18.32 10.69
CA GLU A 10 -22.74 19.24 10.39
C GLU A 10 -21.39 18.53 10.39
N GLN A 11 -21.14 17.64 11.35
CA GLN A 11 -19.89 16.86 11.46
C GLN A 11 -19.72 15.90 10.29
N LEU A 12 -20.79 15.23 9.85
CA LEU A 12 -20.80 14.37 8.67
C LEU A 12 -20.52 15.18 7.40
N ALA A 13 -21.23 16.29 7.22
CA ALA A 13 -21.05 17.17 6.06
C ALA A 13 -19.62 17.73 5.96
N ALA A 14 -19.03 18.16 7.09
CA ALA A 14 -17.65 18.64 7.13
C ALA A 14 -16.61 17.58 6.71
N ARG A 15 -16.94 16.28 6.85
CA ARG A 15 -16.11 15.16 6.42
C ARG A 15 -16.43 14.68 5.00
N GLY A 16 -17.48 15.19 4.37
CA GLY A 16 -17.97 14.68 3.09
C GLY A 16 -18.58 13.27 3.19
N ILE A 17 -19.12 12.90 4.36
CA ILE A 17 -19.85 11.64 4.59
C ILE A 17 -21.32 11.93 4.49
N SER A 18 -22.05 11.21 3.62
CA SER A 18 -23.50 11.34 3.56
C SER A 18 -24.17 10.63 4.76
N VAL A 19 -25.39 11.05 5.09
CA VAL A 19 -26.17 10.43 6.17
C VAL A 19 -26.42 8.96 5.85
N GLU A 20 -26.81 8.66 4.62
CA GLU A 20 -27.06 7.30 4.13
C GLU A 20 -25.85 6.39 4.28
N LYS A 21 -24.63 6.92 4.01
CA LYS A 21 -23.38 6.18 4.19
C LYS A 21 -23.13 5.89 5.66
N ALA A 22 -23.35 6.86 6.55
CA ALA A 22 -23.16 6.66 7.98
C ALA A 22 -24.20 5.67 8.55
N GLU A 23 -25.45 5.74 8.13
CA GLU A 23 -26.51 4.79 8.50
C GLU A 23 -26.19 3.38 8.01
N ALA A 24 -25.75 3.22 6.76
CA ALA A 24 -25.35 1.92 6.21
C ALA A 24 -24.17 1.30 6.98
N GLN A 25 -23.21 2.10 7.45
CA GLN A 25 -22.13 1.62 8.30
C GLN A 25 -22.65 1.11 9.66
N LEU A 26 -23.56 1.87 10.31
CA LEU A 26 -24.17 1.45 11.58
C LEU A 26 -25.01 0.19 11.40
N GLU A 27 -25.71 0.06 10.29
CA GLU A 27 -26.47 -1.15 9.96
C GLU A 27 -25.56 -2.38 9.83
N CYS A 28 -24.39 -2.23 9.19
CA CYS A 28 -23.40 -3.30 9.14
C CYS A 28 -22.89 -3.70 10.55
N PHE A 29 -22.77 -2.77 11.49
CA PHE A 29 -22.39 -3.10 12.87
C PHE A 29 -23.48 -3.85 13.61
N ARG A 30 -24.77 -3.59 13.33
CA ARG A 30 -25.92 -4.26 13.96
C ARG A 30 -26.15 -5.66 13.41
N ASN A 31 -26.12 -5.79 12.09
CA ASN A 31 -26.60 -6.99 11.38
C ASN A 31 -25.47 -7.80 10.76
N GLY A 32 -24.23 -7.33 10.81
CA GLY A 32 -23.11 -7.92 10.09
C GLY A 32 -23.14 -7.58 8.59
N PHE A 33 -22.19 -8.11 7.86
CA PHE A 33 -22.15 -8.04 6.40
C PHE A 33 -22.89 -9.25 5.79
N PRO A 34 -23.48 -9.08 4.59
CA PRO A 34 -24.03 -10.24 3.87
C PRO A 34 -22.95 -11.29 3.64
N GLU A 35 -23.31 -12.56 3.78
CA GLU A 35 -22.43 -13.66 3.46
C GLU A 35 -22.09 -13.63 1.96
N LEU A 36 -20.82 -13.94 1.65
CA LEU A 36 -20.38 -14.08 0.27
C LEU A 36 -20.75 -15.48 -0.24
N ASP A 37 -21.31 -15.54 -1.44
CA ASP A 37 -21.55 -16.81 -2.14
C ASP A 37 -20.21 -17.31 -2.72
N ILE A 38 -19.49 -18.07 -1.91
CA ILE A 38 -18.18 -18.61 -2.27
C ILE A 38 -18.35 -19.96 -2.93
N VAL A 39 -18.07 -20.04 -4.23
CA VAL A 39 -18.16 -21.27 -5.01
C VAL A 39 -17.08 -22.29 -4.64
N ALA A 40 -15.84 -21.83 -4.50
CA ALA A 40 -14.70 -22.67 -4.15
C ALA A 40 -13.46 -21.84 -3.83
N PRO A 41 -12.49 -22.37 -3.06
CA PRO A 41 -11.16 -21.76 -2.96
C PRO A 41 -10.45 -21.80 -4.31
N ALA A 42 -9.76 -20.72 -4.66
CA ALA A 42 -8.98 -20.69 -5.89
C ALA A 42 -7.72 -21.57 -5.78
N SER A 43 -7.34 -22.19 -6.90
CA SER A 43 -6.17 -23.05 -7.00
C SER A 43 -5.52 -22.93 -8.38
N THR A 44 -4.32 -23.48 -8.55
CA THR A 44 -3.66 -23.54 -9.86
C THR A 44 -4.40 -24.40 -10.91
N LYS A 45 -5.43 -25.13 -10.51
CA LYS A 45 -6.35 -25.85 -11.42
C LYS A 45 -7.59 -25.01 -11.75
N LYS A 46 -7.92 -24.02 -10.92
CA LYS A 46 -9.11 -23.17 -11.07
C LYS A 46 -8.89 -21.83 -10.37
N GLY A 47 -8.90 -20.75 -11.12
CA GLY A 47 -8.86 -19.39 -10.61
C GLY A 47 -7.45 -18.78 -10.45
N ILE A 48 -6.38 -19.57 -10.36
CA ILE A 48 -5.00 -19.08 -10.27
C ILE A 48 -4.25 -19.43 -11.56
N LEU A 49 -3.80 -18.43 -12.29
CA LEU A 49 -2.94 -18.60 -13.45
C LEU A 49 -1.51 -18.94 -12.99
N ALA A 50 -0.97 -20.09 -13.44
CA ALA A 50 0.39 -20.54 -13.17
C ALA A 50 1.16 -20.73 -14.49
N PRO A 51 1.60 -19.64 -15.13
CA PRO A 51 2.19 -19.71 -16.47
C PRO A 51 3.54 -20.44 -16.46
N LYS A 52 3.77 -21.29 -17.46
CA LYS A 52 5.08 -21.91 -17.70
C LYS A 52 6.08 -20.88 -18.19
N ARG A 53 7.38 -21.23 -18.18
CA ARG A 53 8.44 -20.29 -18.52
C ARG A 53 8.26 -19.61 -19.89
N ALA A 54 7.86 -20.35 -20.93
CA ALA A 54 7.64 -19.77 -22.25
C ALA A 54 6.48 -18.74 -22.25
N GLU A 55 5.40 -19.01 -21.53
CA GLU A 55 4.28 -18.08 -21.37
C GLU A 55 4.68 -16.86 -20.56
N GLN A 56 5.52 -17.03 -19.52
CA GLN A 56 6.08 -15.92 -18.74
C GLN A 56 6.91 -14.98 -19.63
N GLU A 57 7.75 -15.52 -20.52
CA GLU A 57 8.54 -14.71 -21.47
C GLU A 57 7.63 -13.97 -22.45
N ALA A 58 6.55 -14.61 -22.92
CA ALA A 58 5.56 -13.97 -23.80
C ALA A 58 4.86 -12.79 -23.10
N TYR A 59 4.49 -12.95 -21.82
CA TYR A 59 3.90 -11.85 -21.03
C TYR A 59 4.89 -10.71 -20.81
N ILE A 60 6.16 -11.01 -20.50
CA ILE A 60 7.20 -9.98 -20.37
C ILE A 60 7.38 -9.22 -21.70
N ALA A 61 7.40 -9.93 -22.83
CA ALA A 61 7.48 -9.31 -24.14
C ALA A 61 6.27 -8.41 -24.44
N ALA A 62 5.04 -8.87 -24.12
CA ALA A 62 3.83 -8.06 -24.27
C ALA A 62 3.88 -6.78 -23.44
N TRP A 63 4.40 -6.85 -22.21
CA TRP A 63 4.63 -5.66 -21.37
C TRP A 63 5.64 -4.71 -22.00
N GLN A 64 6.76 -5.23 -22.51
CA GLN A 64 7.80 -4.40 -23.14
C GLN A 64 7.28 -3.69 -24.39
N GLU A 65 6.45 -4.36 -25.22
CA GLU A 65 5.81 -3.72 -26.37
C GLU A 65 4.82 -2.62 -25.92
N TYR A 66 4.01 -2.89 -24.89
CA TYR A 66 3.07 -1.90 -24.35
C TYR A 66 3.78 -0.62 -23.87
N LEU A 67 4.95 -0.75 -23.25
CA LEU A 67 5.74 0.42 -22.81
C LEU A 67 6.20 1.31 -23.97
N LYS A 68 6.39 0.75 -25.19
CA LYS A 68 6.79 1.52 -26.39
C LYS A 68 5.67 2.39 -26.95
N GLU A 69 4.43 2.10 -26.60
CA GLU A 69 3.25 2.83 -27.09
C GLU A 69 3.04 4.18 -26.35
N GLY A 70 3.89 4.51 -25.39
CA GLY A 70 3.87 5.82 -24.70
C GLY A 70 2.84 5.95 -23.59
N HIS A 71 2.34 4.84 -23.07
CA HIS A 71 1.38 4.80 -21.95
C HIS A 71 1.94 5.34 -20.65
N LYS A 72 1.06 5.98 -19.86
CA LYS A 72 1.41 6.47 -18.52
C LYS A 72 1.27 5.36 -17.49
N ILE A 73 2.41 4.92 -16.95
CA ILE A 73 2.48 3.86 -15.95
C ILE A 73 2.72 4.48 -14.58
N LEU A 74 1.79 4.29 -13.66
CA LEU A 74 1.86 4.81 -12.30
C LEU A 74 2.18 3.70 -11.29
N LYS A 75 3.04 4.00 -10.34
CA LYS A 75 3.22 3.18 -9.15
C LYS A 75 2.51 3.85 -7.97
N PHE A 76 1.42 3.25 -7.49
CA PHE A 76 0.63 3.70 -6.35
C PHE A 76 1.05 2.97 -5.09
N VAL A 77 1.45 3.71 -4.06
CA VAL A 77 2.03 3.18 -2.83
C VAL A 77 1.24 3.64 -1.61
N PRO A 78 0.37 2.79 -1.05
CA PRO A 78 -0.20 3.02 0.27
C PRO A 78 0.90 3.16 1.33
N ALA A 79 1.03 4.33 1.97
CA ALA A 79 2.13 4.67 2.86
C ALA A 79 1.70 5.34 4.19
N SER A 80 0.39 5.40 4.47
CA SER A 80 -0.16 6.02 5.69
C SER A 80 0.04 5.20 6.98
N GLY A 81 0.54 3.95 6.87
CA GLY A 81 0.70 3.07 8.01
C GLY A 81 1.76 3.53 9.00
N ALA A 82 1.35 3.73 10.27
CA ALA A 82 2.26 4.02 11.37
C ALA A 82 3.13 2.81 11.72
N ALA A 83 4.37 3.07 12.18
CA ALA A 83 5.30 2.04 12.61
C ALA A 83 5.09 1.59 14.07
N SER A 84 4.27 2.27 14.85
CA SER A 84 4.11 2.05 16.30
C SER A 84 3.84 0.58 16.69
N ARG A 85 3.07 -0.16 15.87
CA ARG A 85 2.82 -1.58 16.12
C ARG A 85 4.09 -2.45 16.01
N MET A 86 5.06 -2.08 15.17
CA MET A 86 6.33 -2.80 15.01
C MET A 86 7.17 -2.73 16.26
N PHE A 87 7.06 -1.66 17.01
CA PHE A 87 7.87 -1.36 18.19
C PHE A 87 7.15 -1.60 19.52
N LYS A 88 5.97 -2.26 19.49
CA LYS A 88 5.17 -2.51 20.71
C LYS A 88 5.99 -3.10 21.86
N ASN A 89 6.80 -4.12 21.59
CA ASN A 89 7.61 -4.79 22.60
C ASN A 89 8.74 -3.90 23.13
N LEU A 90 9.27 -3.01 22.29
CA LEU A 90 10.30 -2.05 22.69
C LEU A 90 9.70 -0.94 23.59
N PHE A 91 8.50 -0.46 23.29
CA PHE A 91 7.77 0.45 24.18
C PHE A 91 7.51 -0.19 25.54
N GLN A 92 7.02 -1.44 25.54
CA GLN A 92 6.79 -2.18 26.78
C GLN A 92 8.06 -2.33 27.61
N TYR A 93 9.19 -2.65 26.97
CA TYR A 93 10.49 -2.74 27.65
C TYR A 93 10.93 -1.42 28.29
N LEU A 94 10.60 -0.27 27.68
CA LEU A 94 10.87 1.02 28.31
C LEU A 94 10.00 1.28 29.56
N GLU A 95 8.77 0.71 29.58
CA GLU A 95 7.85 0.89 30.71
C GLU A 95 8.16 -0.02 31.90
N ASP A 96 8.41 -1.32 31.64
CA ASP A 96 8.52 -2.34 32.69
C ASP A 96 9.95 -2.84 32.96
N GLY A 97 10.90 -2.57 32.06
CA GLY A 97 12.29 -3.00 32.17
C GLY A 97 12.53 -4.50 31.97
N ILE A 98 11.51 -5.25 31.53
CA ILE A 98 11.59 -6.73 31.43
C ILE A 98 12.21 -7.13 30.09
N GLU A 99 13.38 -7.76 30.15
CA GLU A 99 14.07 -8.33 28.98
C GLU A 99 13.43 -9.65 28.53
N THR A 100 12.37 -9.56 27.75
CA THR A 100 11.78 -10.72 27.09
C THR A 100 12.76 -11.34 26.06
N PRO A 101 12.57 -12.58 25.60
CA PRO A 101 13.39 -13.19 24.54
C PRO A 101 13.49 -12.32 23.28
N PHE A 102 12.41 -11.62 22.91
CA PHE A 102 12.42 -10.66 21.81
C PHE A 102 13.38 -9.48 22.05
N ILE A 103 13.38 -8.91 23.27
CA ILE A 103 14.29 -7.81 23.63
C ILE A 103 15.74 -8.27 23.65
N GLN A 104 16.01 -9.45 24.21
CA GLN A 104 17.36 -10.03 24.23
C GLN A 104 17.87 -10.23 22.79
N GLU A 105 17.05 -10.79 21.90
CA GLU A 105 17.40 -10.98 20.50
C GLU A 105 17.62 -9.64 19.78
N PHE A 106 16.75 -8.65 20.02
CA PHE A 106 16.90 -7.30 19.46
C PHE A 106 18.23 -6.67 19.88
N LEU A 107 18.53 -6.65 21.16
CA LEU A 107 19.75 -6.04 21.71
C LEU A 107 21.02 -6.76 21.21
N ALA A 108 21.01 -8.10 21.17
CA ALA A 108 22.11 -8.90 20.65
C ALA A 108 22.39 -8.69 19.15
N ASN A 109 21.38 -8.27 18.38
CA ASN A 109 21.47 -8.09 16.95
C ASN A 109 21.36 -6.63 16.49
N LYS A 110 21.33 -5.65 17.41
CA LYS A 110 21.08 -4.25 17.07
C LYS A 110 21.99 -3.70 15.96
N ASP A 111 23.24 -4.12 15.92
CA ASP A 111 24.23 -3.68 14.91
C ASP A 111 23.96 -4.22 13.49
N LYS A 112 23.13 -5.26 13.38
CA LYS A 112 22.76 -5.87 12.09
C LYS A 112 21.65 -5.10 11.37
N PHE A 113 20.86 -4.30 12.09
CA PHE A 113 19.81 -3.50 11.49
C PHE A 113 20.38 -2.36 10.65
N ALA A 114 19.57 -1.86 9.71
CA ALA A 114 19.97 -0.74 8.85
C ALA A 114 20.26 0.55 9.64
N PHE A 115 19.62 0.71 10.80
CA PHE A 115 19.83 1.80 11.75
C PHE A 115 20.87 1.45 12.82
N GLY A 116 21.49 0.28 12.79
CA GLY A 116 22.46 -0.18 13.79
C GLY A 116 23.61 0.80 14.07
N PRO A 117 24.23 1.41 13.04
CA PRO A 117 25.30 2.39 13.26
C PRO A 117 24.91 3.56 14.16
N GLN A 118 23.64 3.98 14.18
CA GLN A 118 23.15 5.05 15.05
C GLN A 118 23.03 4.63 16.52
N LEU A 119 22.93 3.32 16.77
CA LEU A 119 22.87 2.74 18.12
C LEU A 119 24.24 2.37 18.68
N ALA A 120 25.34 2.65 17.97
CA ALA A 120 26.71 2.34 18.41
C ALA A 120 26.98 2.96 19.79
N GLY A 121 27.51 2.12 20.71
CA GLY A 121 27.83 2.54 22.09
C GLY A 121 26.62 2.69 23.02
N LYS A 122 25.40 2.37 22.58
CA LYS A 122 24.19 2.40 23.40
C LYS A 122 23.78 0.97 23.76
N GLU A 123 23.35 0.76 25.01
CA GLU A 123 23.00 -0.57 25.53
C GLU A 123 21.62 -0.55 26.23
N GLY A 124 20.98 -1.71 26.33
CA GLY A 124 19.75 -1.91 27.08
C GLY A 124 18.65 -0.89 26.76
N GLN A 125 18.03 -0.33 27.78
CA GLN A 125 16.97 0.68 27.64
C GLN A 125 17.45 1.97 26.97
N ASP A 126 18.73 2.35 27.09
CA ASP A 126 19.25 3.57 26.44
C ASP A 126 19.29 3.43 24.93
N ALA A 127 19.63 2.25 24.40
CA ALA A 127 19.57 1.99 22.97
C ALA A 127 18.13 2.06 22.45
N VAL A 128 17.18 1.47 23.21
CA VAL A 128 15.76 1.47 22.82
C VAL A 128 15.16 2.87 22.93
N ARG A 129 15.50 3.63 24.00
CA ARG A 129 15.03 5.01 24.16
C ARG A 129 15.53 5.89 23.02
N TYR A 130 16.81 5.79 22.68
CA TYR A 130 17.40 6.54 21.59
C TYR A 130 16.71 6.22 20.26
N LEU A 131 16.45 4.93 19.96
CA LEU A 131 15.74 4.52 18.76
C LEU A 131 14.33 5.11 18.69
N LEU A 132 13.54 4.94 19.75
CA LEU A 132 12.13 5.31 19.73
C LEU A 132 11.89 6.81 19.84
N GLN A 133 12.68 7.52 20.68
CA GLN A 133 12.46 8.92 21.02
C GLN A 133 13.40 9.85 20.24
N ASP A 134 14.73 9.66 20.34
CA ASP A 134 15.69 10.57 19.70
C ASP A 134 15.70 10.41 18.16
N MET A 135 15.64 9.19 17.67
CA MET A 135 15.47 8.91 16.24
C MET A 135 14.00 8.95 15.80
N GLN A 136 13.06 9.16 16.70
CA GLN A 136 11.61 9.28 16.45
C GLN A 136 10.97 8.04 15.79
N TYR A 137 11.59 6.85 15.89
CA TYR A 137 11.06 5.65 15.26
C TYR A 137 9.70 5.22 15.83
N GLY A 138 9.37 5.67 17.04
CA GLY A 138 8.06 5.48 17.65
C GLY A 138 6.92 6.20 16.91
N ASP A 139 7.22 7.33 16.30
CA ASP A 139 6.24 8.23 15.68
C ASP A 139 6.32 8.26 14.15
N LEU A 140 7.49 7.95 13.59
CA LEU A 140 7.69 7.94 12.12
C LEU A 140 6.82 6.89 11.42
N PRO A 141 6.35 7.18 10.19
CA PRO A 141 5.68 6.19 9.37
C PRO A 141 6.68 5.15 8.85
N LYS A 142 6.21 3.93 8.58
CA LYS A 142 7.05 2.83 8.06
C LYS A 142 7.90 3.22 6.86
N GLY A 143 7.38 4.08 6.00
CA GLY A 143 8.05 4.51 4.77
C GLY A 143 9.35 5.30 4.98
N LEU A 144 9.56 5.85 6.17
CA LEU A 144 10.72 6.68 6.50
C LEU A 144 11.72 6.01 7.44
N LEU A 145 11.45 4.78 7.89
CA LEU A 145 12.39 4.01 8.68
C LEU A 145 13.48 3.39 7.80
N LEU A 146 14.70 3.23 8.31
CA LEU A 146 15.76 2.55 7.58
C LEU A 146 15.50 1.04 7.58
N PHE A 147 15.19 0.47 6.42
CA PHE A 147 14.89 -0.95 6.27
C PHE A 147 16.09 -1.78 5.79
N HIS A 148 16.82 -1.26 4.82
CA HIS A 148 17.89 -2.05 4.18
C HIS A 148 19.23 -1.34 4.22
N LYS A 149 20.26 -2.09 4.61
CA LYS A 149 21.66 -1.64 4.69
C LYS A 149 22.39 -1.98 3.40
N TYR A 150 23.16 -1.04 2.86
CA TYR A 150 23.99 -1.16 1.68
C TYR A 150 25.39 -0.64 1.96
N ARG A 151 26.32 -0.84 1.02
CA ARG A 151 27.70 -0.32 1.15
C ARG A 151 27.77 1.20 1.14
N ASP A 152 26.86 1.84 0.39
CA ASP A 152 26.74 3.28 0.21
C ASP A 152 25.74 3.95 1.17
N GLY A 153 25.31 3.24 2.22
CA GLY A 153 24.38 3.74 3.22
C GLY A 153 23.21 2.82 3.51
N ALA A 154 22.10 3.38 3.93
CA ALA A 154 20.86 2.64 4.17
C ALA A 154 19.71 3.29 3.40
N ARG A 155 18.67 2.51 3.09
CA ARG A 155 17.48 3.00 2.40
C ARG A 155 16.22 2.76 3.21
N THR A 156 15.33 3.74 3.12
CA THR A 156 13.96 3.64 3.60
C THR A 156 13.07 2.92 2.60
N PRO A 157 11.90 2.39 2.98
CA PRO A 157 10.93 1.86 2.03
C PRO A 157 10.54 2.85 0.93
N ALA A 158 10.40 4.13 1.25
CA ALA A 158 10.09 5.15 0.24
C ALA A 158 11.15 5.20 -0.87
N LEU A 159 12.45 5.16 -0.50
CA LEU A 159 13.55 5.11 -1.47
C LEU A 159 13.61 3.77 -2.23
N GLU A 160 13.27 2.65 -1.58
CA GLU A 160 13.16 1.37 -2.29
C GLU A 160 12.05 1.37 -3.35
N HIS A 161 10.97 2.11 -3.12
CA HIS A 161 9.92 2.29 -4.13
C HIS A 161 10.38 3.14 -5.32
N LEU A 162 11.28 4.12 -5.14
CA LEU A 162 11.92 4.82 -6.26
C LEU A 162 12.74 3.84 -7.10
N VAL A 163 13.58 3.00 -6.45
CA VAL A 163 14.39 1.98 -7.15
C VAL A 163 13.50 1.05 -7.97
N GLU A 164 12.45 0.52 -7.36
CA GLU A 164 11.52 -0.40 -8.04
C GLU A 164 10.78 0.29 -9.19
N GLY A 165 10.34 1.53 -9.02
CA GLY A 165 9.68 2.32 -10.07
C GLY A 165 10.56 2.42 -11.33
N ALA A 166 11.84 2.73 -11.16
CA ALA A 166 12.80 2.79 -12.25
C ALA A 166 13.05 1.45 -12.96
N GLN A 167 12.70 0.32 -12.33
CA GLN A 167 12.95 -1.01 -12.90
C GLN A 167 11.77 -1.57 -13.72
N TYR A 168 10.53 -1.24 -13.38
CA TYR A 168 9.36 -1.83 -14.06
C TYR A 168 8.22 -0.86 -14.39
N CYS A 169 8.31 0.41 -13.96
CA CYS A 169 7.29 1.43 -14.25
C CYS A 169 7.78 2.56 -15.16
N LYS A 170 9.01 2.50 -15.66
CA LYS A 170 9.52 3.50 -16.59
C LYS A 170 9.04 3.21 -18.01
N GLY A 171 8.62 4.26 -18.72
CA GLY A 171 8.41 4.21 -20.16
C GLY A 171 9.74 4.12 -20.93
N GLU A 172 9.67 4.29 -22.25
CA GLU A 172 10.84 4.36 -23.11
C GLU A 172 11.31 5.80 -23.34
N GLY A 173 12.53 5.95 -23.84
CA GLY A 173 13.16 7.22 -24.15
C GLY A 173 14.55 7.38 -23.53
N GLU A 174 15.24 8.42 -23.88
CA GLU A 174 16.59 8.70 -23.39
C GLU A 174 16.61 8.95 -21.88
N LYS A 175 15.62 9.67 -21.34
CA LYS A 175 15.43 9.90 -19.90
C LYS A 175 13.95 9.79 -19.54
N PRO A 176 13.43 8.54 -19.43
CA PRO A 176 12.00 8.31 -19.21
C PRO A 176 11.53 8.80 -17.85
N THR A 177 10.28 9.22 -17.76
CA THR A 177 9.66 9.62 -16.50
C THR A 177 9.08 8.39 -15.79
N VAL A 178 9.32 8.31 -14.49
CA VAL A 178 8.75 7.32 -13.56
C VAL A 178 7.73 8.04 -12.68
N TYR A 179 6.46 7.67 -12.79
CA TYR A 179 5.38 8.24 -12.00
C TYR A 179 5.15 7.41 -10.73
N LEU A 180 5.25 8.07 -9.57
CA LEU A 180 4.94 7.46 -8.28
C LEU A 180 3.92 8.32 -7.53
N HIS A 181 3.00 7.64 -6.85
CA HIS A 181 2.03 8.29 -5.97
C HIS A 181 2.07 7.62 -4.59
N PHE A 182 2.26 8.40 -3.54
CA PHE A 182 2.20 7.93 -2.16
C PHE A 182 0.94 8.45 -1.48
N THR A 183 0.17 7.56 -0.85
CA THR A 183 -0.87 7.99 0.08
C THR A 183 -0.31 8.01 1.49
N VAL A 184 -0.30 9.17 2.12
CA VAL A 184 0.31 9.39 3.42
C VAL A 184 -0.70 9.98 4.42
N SER A 185 -0.40 9.93 5.70
CA SER A 185 -1.18 10.67 6.69
C SER A 185 -0.81 12.16 6.65
N HIS A 186 -1.75 13.01 7.06
CA HIS A 186 -1.56 14.47 7.11
C HIS A 186 -0.26 14.87 7.85
N ASP A 187 -0.07 14.32 9.04
CA ASP A 187 1.06 14.66 9.91
C ASP A 187 2.43 14.28 9.32
N HIS A 188 2.47 13.26 8.45
CA HIS A 188 3.71 12.76 7.87
C HIS A 188 3.99 13.29 6.45
N LEU A 189 3.04 13.97 5.82
CA LEU A 189 3.21 14.49 4.46
C LEU A 189 4.45 15.40 4.30
N PRO A 190 4.72 16.37 5.20
CA PRO A 190 5.91 17.21 5.09
C PRO A 190 7.21 16.40 5.14
N LEU A 191 7.29 15.40 6.02
CA LEU A 191 8.47 14.53 6.18
C LEU A 191 8.71 13.68 4.92
N PHE A 192 7.66 13.11 4.33
CA PHE A 192 7.78 12.37 3.08
C PHE A 192 8.28 13.26 1.93
N ARG A 193 7.69 14.46 1.78
CA ARG A 193 8.11 15.41 0.74
C ARG A 193 9.57 15.79 0.87
N GLN A 194 10.01 16.13 2.07
CA GLN A 194 11.40 16.47 2.35
C GLN A 194 12.32 15.30 2.03
N HIS A 195 12.02 14.12 2.56
CA HIS A 195 12.85 12.92 2.39
C HIS A 195 13.02 12.53 0.91
N ILE A 196 11.94 12.60 0.13
CA ILE A 196 12.01 12.34 -1.31
C ILE A 196 12.83 13.43 -2.01
N ALA A 197 12.57 14.70 -1.75
CA ALA A 197 13.26 15.82 -2.41
C ALA A 197 14.78 15.78 -2.19
N GLU A 198 15.24 15.46 -0.96
CA GLU A 198 16.66 15.34 -0.61
C GLU A 198 17.39 14.22 -1.37
N ASN A 199 16.67 13.19 -1.80
CA ASN A 199 17.26 12.01 -2.42
C ASN A 199 17.03 11.93 -3.94
N LEU A 200 16.04 12.67 -4.47
CA LEU A 200 15.55 12.50 -5.83
C LEU A 200 16.63 12.61 -6.90
N ALA A 201 17.45 13.65 -6.85
CA ALA A 201 18.51 13.90 -7.83
C ALA A 201 19.52 12.73 -7.91
N LYS A 202 19.90 12.18 -6.76
CA LYS A 202 20.81 11.02 -6.69
C LYS A 202 20.21 9.79 -7.38
N PHE A 203 18.91 9.56 -7.20
CA PHE A 203 18.23 8.41 -7.82
C PHE A 203 17.98 8.64 -9.32
N GLU A 204 17.66 9.87 -9.74
CA GLU A 204 17.54 10.24 -11.14
C GLU A 204 18.84 10.00 -11.92
N GLU A 205 19.95 10.43 -11.36
CA GLU A 205 21.28 10.21 -11.94
C GLU A 205 21.62 8.70 -11.99
N LYS A 206 21.43 8.01 -10.85
CA LYS A 206 21.79 6.57 -10.73
C LYS A 206 21.01 5.68 -11.70
N TYR A 207 19.75 5.98 -11.97
CA TYR A 207 18.88 5.12 -12.80
C TYR A 207 18.60 5.68 -14.19
N GLY A 208 19.12 6.86 -14.53
CA GLY A 208 18.93 7.50 -15.82
C GLY A 208 17.46 7.83 -16.13
N VAL A 209 16.71 8.27 -15.13
CA VAL A 209 15.27 8.56 -15.24
C VAL A 209 14.95 9.95 -14.69
N LYS A 210 13.75 10.44 -14.94
CA LYS A 210 13.10 11.49 -14.14
C LYS A 210 12.06 10.86 -13.24
N TYR A 211 11.84 11.44 -12.07
CA TYR A 211 10.73 11.04 -11.21
C TYR A 211 9.68 12.17 -11.12
N ASP A 212 8.44 11.80 -11.32
CA ASP A 212 7.27 12.60 -10.97
C ASP A 212 6.62 11.94 -9.75
N VAL A 213 6.82 12.54 -8.56
CA VAL A 213 6.36 12.00 -7.29
C VAL A 213 5.25 12.86 -6.74
N THR A 214 4.08 12.29 -6.63
CA THR A 214 2.87 12.94 -6.10
C THR A 214 2.43 12.31 -4.78
N PHE A 215 1.63 13.06 -4.03
CA PHE A 215 1.14 12.64 -2.72
C PHE A 215 -0.33 12.97 -2.59
N SER A 216 -1.07 12.10 -1.91
CA SER A 216 -2.41 12.39 -1.40
C SER A 216 -2.58 11.92 0.04
N GLU A 217 -3.56 12.46 0.72
CA GLU A 217 -3.97 12.03 2.04
C GLU A 217 -5.22 11.17 1.92
N GLN A 218 -5.41 10.22 2.84
CA GLN A 218 -6.65 9.47 2.89
C GLN A 218 -7.81 10.43 3.15
N LEU A 219 -8.85 10.35 2.34
CA LEU A 219 -9.98 11.28 2.40
C LEU A 219 -10.81 11.05 3.66
N PRO A 220 -11.13 12.10 4.45
CA PRO A 220 -12.02 11.98 5.60
C PRO A 220 -13.39 11.38 5.27
N SER A 221 -13.86 11.54 4.03
CA SER A 221 -15.11 10.92 3.53
C SER A 221 -15.06 9.40 3.49
N THR A 222 -13.89 8.79 3.63
CA THR A 222 -13.70 7.33 3.68
C THR A 222 -13.57 6.77 5.09
N ASP A 223 -13.65 7.62 6.10
CA ASP A 223 -13.61 7.20 7.51
C ASP A 223 -14.82 6.35 7.88
N THR A 224 -14.62 5.49 8.85
CA THR A 224 -15.68 4.66 9.42
C THR A 224 -16.17 5.26 10.72
N ILE A 225 -17.50 5.41 10.87
CA ILE A 225 -18.12 5.81 12.13
C ILE A 225 -17.90 4.73 13.19
N ALA A 226 -17.55 5.12 14.42
CA ALA A 226 -17.44 4.18 15.53
C ALA A 226 -18.85 3.91 16.12
N ALA A 227 -19.09 2.66 16.55
CA ALA A 227 -20.32 2.24 17.16
C ALA A 227 -20.10 1.65 18.54
N ASN A 228 -21.11 1.76 19.39
CA ASN A 228 -21.23 1.02 20.65
C ASN A 228 -21.59 -0.45 20.37
N PRO A 229 -21.44 -1.35 21.35
CA PRO A 229 -21.84 -2.78 21.19
C PRO A 229 -23.31 -2.99 20.82
N ASP A 230 -24.18 -2.04 21.11
CA ASP A 230 -25.61 -2.07 20.73
C ASP A 230 -25.89 -1.51 19.32
N GLY A 231 -24.84 -1.14 18.59
CA GLY A 231 -24.93 -0.59 17.23
C GLY A 231 -25.32 0.90 17.16
N THR A 232 -25.42 1.59 18.30
CA THR A 232 -25.62 3.05 18.31
C THR A 232 -24.31 3.79 18.03
N PRO A 233 -24.34 5.04 17.48
CA PRO A 233 -23.12 5.81 17.24
C PRO A 233 -22.33 6.05 18.54
N PHE A 234 -21.04 5.74 18.52
CA PHE A 234 -20.15 6.06 19.63
C PHE A 234 -19.85 7.56 19.68
N ARG A 235 -19.94 8.14 20.87
CA ARG A 235 -19.69 9.57 21.10
C ARG A 235 -18.50 9.78 22.03
N THR A 236 -17.73 10.79 21.72
CA THR A 236 -16.66 11.30 22.59
C THR A 236 -17.23 12.02 23.82
N LYS A 237 -16.38 12.37 24.78
CA LYS A 237 -16.81 13.05 26.01
C LYS A 237 -17.50 14.40 25.76
N ASP A 238 -17.18 15.05 24.66
CA ASP A 238 -17.80 16.32 24.21
C ASP A 238 -19.02 16.10 23.29
N GLY A 239 -19.55 14.87 23.22
CA GLY A 239 -20.79 14.52 22.54
C GLY A 239 -20.67 14.34 21.04
N LYS A 240 -19.47 14.50 20.44
CA LYS A 240 -19.25 14.37 19.00
C LYS A 240 -19.16 12.90 18.56
N LEU A 241 -19.55 12.64 17.32
CA LEU A 241 -19.30 11.34 16.69
C LEU A 241 -17.81 11.06 16.59
N LEU A 242 -17.41 9.82 16.86
CA LEU A 242 -16.04 9.37 16.66
C LEU A 242 -15.92 8.68 15.30
N PHE A 243 -14.90 9.07 14.52
CA PHE A 243 -14.55 8.43 13.26
C PHE A 243 -13.16 7.80 13.34
N ARG A 244 -12.97 6.73 12.61
CA ARG A 244 -11.68 6.03 12.47
C ARG A 244 -11.29 5.96 10.99
N PRO A 245 -10.02 6.19 10.65
CA PRO A 245 -9.55 5.98 9.28
C PRO A 245 -9.89 4.57 8.82
N GLY A 246 -10.46 4.45 7.64
CA GLY A 246 -10.71 3.16 7.00
C GLY A 246 -9.40 2.42 6.68
N GLY A 247 -9.51 1.11 6.45
CA GLY A 247 -8.37 0.30 5.98
C GLY A 247 -7.98 0.61 4.54
N HIS A 248 -7.11 -0.21 3.95
CA HIS A 248 -6.61 -0.01 2.58
C HIS A 248 -7.71 0.10 1.52
N GLY A 249 -8.87 -0.51 1.72
CA GLY A 249 -10.02 -0.36 0.83
C GLY A 249 -10.51 1.08 0.68
N ALA A 250 -10.34 1.91 1.71
CA ALA A 250 -10.68 3.32 1.67
C ALA A 250 -9.84 4.12 0.64
N LEU A 251 -8.65 3.65 0.32
CA LEU A 251 -7.74 4.29 -0.63
C LEU A 251 -8.19 4.12 -2.09
N ILE A 252 -9.29 3.43 -2.36
CA ILE A 252 -9.85 3.33 -3.71
C ILE A 252 -10.24 4.71 -4.25
N GLU A 253 -10.66 5.64 -3.40
CA GLU A 253 -10.97 7.01 -3.79
C GLU A 253 -9.71 7.77 -4.23
N ASN A 254 -8.60 7.58 -3.50
CA ASN A 254 -7.30 8.14 -3.89
C ASN A 254 -6.80 7.54 -5.20
N LEU A 255 -6.98 6.23 -5.39
CA LEU A 255 -6.63 5.53 -6.61
C LEU A 255 -7.46 6.01 -7.81
N ASN A 256 -8.76 6.21 -7.61
CA ASN A 256 -9.69 6.65 -8.65
C ASN A 256 -9.41 8.08 -9.16
N GLN A 257 -8.71 8.89 -8.37
CA GLN A 257 -8.27 10.24 -8.76
C GLN A 257 -6.98 10.23 -9.60
N GLN A 258 -6.35 9.06 -9.79
CA GLN A 258 -5.11 8.99 -10.56
C GLN A 258 -5.39 8.84 -12.05
N ASP A 259 -4.73 9.69 -12.84
CA ASP A 259 -4.75 9.64 -14.28
C ASP A 259 -3.56 8.79 -14.77
N ALA A 260 -3.82 7.52 -15.10
CA ALA A 260 -2.82 6.59 -15.63
C ALA A 260 -3.49 5.42 -16.37
N ASP A 261 -2.81 4.88 -17.39
CA ASP A 261 -3.29 3.74 -18.17
C ASP A 261 -3.16 2.43 -17.39
N ILE A 262 -2.04 2.26 -16.69
CA ILE A 262 -1.76 1.10 -15.83
C ILE A 262 -1.26 1.58 -14.46
N VAL A 263 -1.78 0.97 -13.39
CA VAL A 263 -1.37 1.26 -12.02
C VAL A 263 -0.82 0.02 -11.34
N PHE A 264 0.45 0.09 -10.93
CA PHE A 264 1.05 -0.89 -10.03
C PHE A 264 0.77 -0.50 -8.58
N ILE A 265 0.06 -1.34 -7.85
CA ILE A 265 -0.21 -1.13 -6.42
C ILE A 265 0.72 -2.00 -5.59
N LYS A 266 1.42 -1.39 -4.62
CA LYS A 266 2.29 -2.10 -3.68
C LYS A 266 2.40 -1.34 -2.37
N ASN A 267 2.15 -2.02 -1.25
CA ASN A 267 2.26 -1.39 0.07
C ASN A 267 3.69 -0.92 0.35
N ILE A 268 3.81 0.14 1.15
CA ILE A 268 5.08 0.79 1.47
C ILE A 268 6.11 -0.16 2.07
N ASP A 269 5.70 -1.09 2.92
CA ASP A 269 6.57 -2.03 3.64
C ASP A 269 6.88 -3.34 2.87
N ASN A 270 6.26 -3.55 1.71
CA ASN A 270 6.50 -4.73 0.87
C ASN A 270 7.72 -4.58 -0.04
N VAL A 271 8.84 -4.22 0.51
CA VAL A 271 10.10 -4.00 -0.23
C VAL A 271 11.15 -5.04 0.16
N VAL A 272 12.03 -5.33 -0.78
CA VAL A 272 13.16 -6.25 -0.59
C VAL A 272 14.49 -5.58 -0.91
N PRO A 273 15.61 -6.01 -0.31
CA PRO A 273 16.93 -5.48 -0.65
C PRO A 273 17.31 -5.82 -2.10
N ASP A 274 18.27 -5.06 -2.67
CA ASP A 274 18.65 -5.15 -4.08
C ASP A 274 19.00 -6.57 -4.55
N ARG A 275 19.63 -7.38 -3.68
CA ARG A 275 19.97 -8.78 -3.98
C ARG A 275 18.76 -9.68 -4.28
N LEU A 276 17.56 -9.30 -3.83
CA LEU A 276 16.32 -10.05 -4.03
C LEU A 276 15.36 -9.38 -5.04
N LYS A 277 15.68 -8.19 -5.54
CA LYS A 277 14.79 -7.43 -6.44
C LYS A 277 14.58 -8.10 -7.81
N LYS A 278 15.51 -8.93 -8.26
CA LYS A 278 15.40 -9.57 -9.59
C LYS A 278 14.08 -10.31 -9.78
N ASP A 279 13.67 -11.08 -8.79
CA ASP A 279 12.41 -11.83 -8.85
C ASP A 279 11.21 -10.89 -8.76
N THR A 280 11.27 -9.89 -7.87
CA THR A 280 10.22 -8.86 -7.78
C THR A 280 9.99 -8.18 -9.13
N ILE A 281 11.06 -7.73 -9.79
CA ILE A 281 10.99 -7.07 -11.11
C ILE A 281 10.39 -8.01 -12.15
N ARG A 282 10.91 -9.24 -12.23
CA ARG A 282 10.42 -10.24 -13.19
C ARG A 282 8.93 -10.50 -13.03
N TYR A 283 8.48 -10.79 -11.80
CA TYR A 283 7.06 -11.08 -11.56
C TYR A 283 6.16 -9.86 -11.73
N LYS A 284 6.65 -8.64 -11.46
CA LYS A 284 5.89 -7.42 -11.78
C LYS A 284 5.69 -7.25 -13.29
N GLN A 285 6.70 -7.55 -14.09
CA GLN A 285 6.57 -7.53 -15.55
C GLN A 285 5.62 -8.63 -16.07
N ILE A 286 5.64 -9.83 -15.47
CA ILE A 286 4.68 -10.89 -15.82
C ILE A 286 3.26 -10.47 -15.49
N LEU A 287 3.00 -9.94 -14.28
CA LEU A 287 1.66 -9.46 -13.89
C LEU A 287 1.14 -8.38 -14.84
N ALA A 288 2.00 -7.44 -15.21
CA ALA A 288 1.66 -6.40 -16.18
C ALA A 288 1.39 -6.98 -17.58
N GLY A 289 2.21 -7.92 -18.02
CA GLY A 289 2.01 -8.60 -19.31
C GLY A 289 0.69 -9.37 -19.36
N VAL A 290 0.32 -10.07 -18.30
CA VAL A 290 -1.01 -10.70 -18.18
C VAL A 290 -2.10 -9.64 -18.31
N LEU A 291 -1.98 -8.52 -17.56
CA LEU A 291 -2.97 -7.45 -17.58
C LEU A 291 -3.17 -6.86 -18.97
N VAL A 292 -2.10 -6.44 -19.64
CA VAL A 292 -2.21 -5.80 -20.96
C VAL A 292 -2.68 -6.78 -22.05
N THR A 293 -2.33 -8.06 -21.93
CA THR A 293 -2.84 -9.11 -22.82
C THR A 293 -4.36 -9.29 -22.67
N GLU A 294 -4.85 -9.37 -21.44
CA GLU A 294 -6.28 -9.48 -21.17
C GLU A 294 -7.03 -8.19 -21.53
N GLN A 295 -6.46 -7.03 -21.25
CA GLN A 295 -7.04 -5.73 -21.63
C GLN A 295 -7.24 -5.65 -23.15
N LYS A 296 -6.21 -6.03 -23.93
CA LYS A 296 -6.29 -6.06 -25.38
C LYS A 296 -7.39 -7.02 -25.86
N ARG A 297 -7.47 -8.22 -25.29
CA ARG A 297 -8.52 -9.20 -25.61
C ARG A 297 -9.92 -8.66 -25.31
N VAL A 298 -10.10 -8.02 -24.16
CA VAL A 298 -11.39 -7.42 -23.78
C VAL A 298 -11.75 -6.26 -24.71
N PHE A 299 -10.82 -5.38 -25.04
CA PHE A 299 -11.08 -4.26 -25.95
C PHE A 299 -11.42 -4.71 -27.36
N GLU A 300 -10.77 -5.76 -27.87
CA GLU A 300 -11.15 -6.35 -29.16
C GLU A 300 -12.55 -6.98 -29.11
N ALA A 301 -12.86 -7.72 -28.04
CA ALA A 301 -14.20 -8.30 -27.87
C ALA A 301 -15.31 -7.23 -27.81
N LEU A 302 -15.06 -6.10 -27.13
CA LEU A 302 -16.02 -4.99 -27.01
C LEU A 302 -16.35 -4.29 -28.37
N LYS A 303 -15.53 -4.52 -29.39
CA LYS A 303 -15.79 -4.00 -30.75
C LYS A 303 -16.85 -4.81 -31.51
N ASP A 304 -17.19 -6.02 -31.05
CA ASP A 304 -18.21 -6.84 -31.69
C ASP A 304 -19.59 -6.15 -31.57
N PRO A 305 -20.25 -5.80 -32.73
CA PRO A 305 -21.55 -5.15 -32.71
C PRO A 305 -22.68 -6.09 -32.26
N ASN A 306 -22.47 -7.41 -32.28
CA ASN A 306 -23.47 -8.42 -31.93
C ASN A 306 -23.44 -8.79 -30.44
N LEU A 307 -22.52 -8.19 -29.66
CA LEU A 307 -22.45 -8.43 -28.22
C LEU A 307 -23.74 -7.98 -27.54
N SER A 308 -24.37 -8.85 -26.76
CA SER A 308 -25.53 -8.48 -25.94
C SER A 308 -25.11 -7.47 -24.83
N ASP A 309 -26.08 -6.71 -24.32
CA ASP A 309 -25.85 -5.75 -23.25
C ASP A 309 -25.30 -6.45 -21.99
N GLU A 310 -25.75 -7.66 -21.69
CA GLU A 310 -25.26 -8.45 -20.56
C GLU A 310 -23.78 -8.85 -20.74
N GLU A 311 -23.39 -9.32 -21.92
CA GLU A 311 -21.99 -9.68 -22.22
C GLU A 311 -21.10 -8.43 -22.21
N ARG A 312 -21.59 -7.33 -22.79
CA ARG A 312 -20.89 -6.04 -22.77
C ARG A 312 -20.66 -5.55 -21.35
N ALA A 313 -21.66 -5.62 -20.48
CA ALA A 313 -21.54 -5.24 -19.07
C ALA A 313 -20.54 -6.13 -18.30
N LYS A 314 -20.48 -7.43 -18.60
CA LYS A 314 -19.49 -8.36 -18.02
C LYS A 314 -18.05 -8.04 -18.42
N LEU A 315 -17.85 -7.55 -19.65
CA LEU A 315 -16.53 -7.19 -20.17
C LEU A 315 -16.10 -5.77 -19.78
N ASN A 316 -17.04 -4.81 -19.74
CA ASN A 316 -16.77 -3.40 -19.44
C ASN A 316 -16.66 -3.15 -17.92
N ARG A 317 -15.59 -3.65 -17.32
CA ARG A 317 -15.30 -3.53 -15.88
C ARG A 317 -13.80 -3.37 -15.65
N PRO A 318 -13.39 -2.81 -14.49
CA PRO A 318 -11.98 -2.73 -14.12
C PRO A 318 -11.31 -4.11 -14.08
N ILE A 319 -10.10 -4.21 -14.64
CA ILE A 319 -9.30 -5.44 -14.65
C ILE A 319 -8.22 -5.32 -13.59
N ARG A 320 -8.08 -6.34 -12.73
CA ARG A 320 -7.01 -6.44 -11.74
C ARG A 320 -6.29 -7.78 -11.88
N VAL A 321 -4.96 -7.74 -11.89
CA VAL A 321 -4.12 -8.93 -11.85
C VAL A 321 -3.31 -8.90 -10.56
N CYS A 322 -3.55 -9.89 -9.69
CA CYS A 322 -2.94 -9.97 -8.37
C CYS A 322 -1.90 -11.10 -8.34
N GLY A 323 -0.75 -10.85 -7.74
CA GLY A 323 0.22 -11.90 -7.43
C GLY A 323 -0.30 -12.75 -6.26
N VAL A 324 -0.24 -14.08 -6.42
CA VAL A 324 -0.56 -15.04 -5.36
C VAL A 324 0.72 -15.75 -4.94
N VAL A 325 1.00 -15.78 -3.64
CA VAL A 325 2.15 -16.46 -3.06
C VAL A 325 1.68 -17.56 -2.12
N LYS A 326 2.53 -18.58 -1.91
CA LYS A 326 2.23 -19.64 -0.95
C LYS A 326 2.21 -19.03 0.46
N ASN A 327 1.14 -19.30 1.21
CA ASN A 327 1.08 -18.96 2.64
C ASN A 327 2.04 -19.88 3.42
N THR A 328 2.86 -19.30 4.26
CA THR A 328 3.85 -19.99 5.09
C THR A 328 3.61 -19.85 6.59
N GLY A 329 2.40 -19.43 6.96
CA GLY A 329 1.94 -19.33 8.36
C GLY A 329 1.45 -17.95 8.74
N GLU A 330 1.44 -16.98 7.82
CA GLU A 330 0.88 -15.66 8.06
C GLU A 330 -0.65 -15.75 8.21
N PRO A 331 -1.25 -14.95 9.12
CA PRO A 331 -2.70 -14.88 9.24
C PRO A 331 -3.30 -14.23 7.97
N GLY A 332 -4.37 -14.81 7.46
CA GLY A 332 -5.08 -14.29 6.31
C GLY A 332 -5.81 -15.39 5.54
N GLY A 333 -6.74 -14.98 4.69
CA GLY A 333 -7.45 -15.86 3.77
C GLY A 333 -6.74 -16.04 2.44
N GLY A 334 -7.08 -17.10 1.73
CA GLY A 334 -6.68 -17.30 0.33
C GLY A 334 -7.66 -16.65 -0.63
N PRO A 335 -7.36 -16.60 -1.95
CA PRO A 335 -8.31 -16.21 -2.98
C PRO A 335 -9.38 -17.30 -3.16
N PHE A 336 -10.58 -16.88 -3.57
CA PHE A 336 -11.73 -17.75 -3.82
C PHE A 336 -12.56 -17.25 -4.99
#